data_872530bd78a8757e5b2556da36c30331
#
_entry.id   872530bd78a8757e5b2556da36c30331
#
_cell.length_a   1.000
_cell.length_b   1.000
_cell.length_c   1.000
_cell.angle_alpha   90.00
_cell.angle_beta   90.00
_cell.angle_gamma   90.00
#
_symmetry.space_group_name_H-M   'P 1'
#
loop_
_entity.id
_entity.type
_entity.pdbx_description
1 polymer ?
#
loop_
_entity_poly.entity_id
_entity_poly.type
_entity_poly.pdbx_seq_one_letter_code
_entity_poly.pdbx_strand_id
1 'polypeptide(L)'
;MVDVGKYAPIVGDDTTETAIRSSRFYLELYPGAAQFWWGGNYYADTLAASSCWVVWDKETTGNFADCELAWSNLDRSAKLFRHRWNGMLRDSERERRLHPTQKPAALASFLMAEFGKDNDVVLDPFAGAGWVIVACQNLGRRGRGIEISPEYCAVVLERMATAFPGIEIERMVSA
;
A
#
# COMPACT_ATOMS: atom_id res chain seq x y z
N MET A 1 17.53 4.73 -11.67
CA MET A 1 16.88 5.20 -12.90
C MET A 1 15.61 4.39 -13.07
N VAL A 2 14.45 4.98 -12.91
CA VAL A 2 13.18 4.33 -13.26
C VAL A 2 13.18 4.23 -14.78
N ASP A 3 12.93 3.04 -15.32
CA ASP A 3 12.89 2.79 -16.75
C ASP A 3 11.67 3.53 -17.34
N VAL A 4 11.92 4.76 -17.82
CA VAL A 4 10.89 5.65 -18.37
C VAL A 4 10.39 5.00 -19.67
N GLY A 5 9.26 4.33 -19.61
CA GLY A 5 8.64 3.60 -20.72
C GLY A 5 8.15 2.19 -20.38
N LYS A 6 8.48 1.68 -19.18
CA LYS A 6 8.08 0.34 -18.73
C LYS A 6 6.79 0.31 -17.93
N TYR A 7 6.40 1.43 -17.34
CA TYR A 7 5.23 1.58 -16.47
C TYR A 7 4.40 2.78 -16.90
N ALA A 8 3.08 2.72 -16.68
CA ALA A 8 2.22 3.89 -16.84
C ALA A 8 2.64 5.01 -15.85
N PRO A 9 2.49 6.28 -16.20
CA PRO A 9 2.74 7.39 -15.29
C PRO A 9 1.89 7.27 -14.02
N ILE A 10 2.47 7.64 -12.87
CA ILE A 10 1.72 7.74 -11.62
C ILE A 10 1.10 9.13 -11.54
N VAL A 11 -0.21 9.19 -11.42
CA VAL A 11 -0.94 10.46 -11.32
C VAL A 11 -0.81 11.02 -9.90
N GLY A 12 -0.31 12.26 -9.79
CA GLY A 12 -0.22 12.97 -8.49
C GLY A 12 0.93 12.55 -7.59
N ASP A 13 1.99 11.93 -8.14
CA ASP A 13 3.21 11.51 -7.40
C ASP A 13 4.35 12.54 -7.51
N ASP A 14 4.11 13.66 -8.16
CA ASP A 14 5.06 14.74 -8.37
C ASP A 14 5.18 15.69 -7.16
N THR A 15 4.19 15.67 -6.27
CA THR A 15 4.17 16.45 -5.02
C THR A 15 3.57 15.65 -3.86
N THR A 16 3.77 16.15 -2.63
CA THR A 16 3.14 15.56 -1.42
C THR A 16 1.69 16.03 -1.23
N GLU A 17 1.19 16.95 -2.05
CA GLU A 17 -0.13 17.58 -1.86
C GLU A 17 -1.27 16.57 -1.84
N THR A 18 -1.27 15.61 -2.77
CA THR A 18 -2.29 14.55 -2.82
C THR A 18 -2.30 13.71 -1.55
N ALA A 19 -1.13 13.32 -1.04
CA ALA A 19 -1.01 12.56 0.20
C ALA A 19 -1.51 13.35 1.41
N ILE A 20 -1.14 14.64 1.53
CA ILE A 20 -1.58 15.55 2.59
C ILE A 20 -3.10 15.72 2.58
N ARG A 21 -3.68 16.02 1.44
CA ARG A 21 -5.14 16.21 1.32
C ARG A 21 -5.90 14.93 1.64
N SER A 22 -5.44 13.79 1.13
CA SER A 22 -6.06 12.50 1.38
C SER A 22 -5.95 12.09 2.85
N SER A 23 -4.79 12.27 3.48
CA SER A 23 -4.62 11.94 4.89
C SER A 23 -5.59 12.74 5.78
N ARG A 24 -5.70 14.04 5.55
CA ARG A 24 -6.66 14.91 6.26
C ARG A 24 -8.11 14.43 6.05
N PHE A 25 -8.49 14.21 4.80
CA PHE A 25 -9.85 13.76 4.44
C PHE A 25 -10.22 12.45 5.15
N TYR A 26 -9.35 11.43 5.08
CA TYR A 26 -9.65 10.14 5.69
C TYR A 26 -9.55 10.14 7.22
N LEU A 27 -8.69 10.97 7.82
CA LEU A 27 -8.64 11.16 9.27
C LEU A 27 -9.93 11.79 9.80
N GLU A 28 -10.52 12.71 9.06
CA GLU A 28 -11.82 13.32 9.39
C GLU A 28 -12.98 12.36 9.13
N LEU A 29 -12.97 11.63 8.01
CA LEU A 29 -14.06 10.73 7.62
C LEU A 29 -14.13 9.47 8.50
N TYR A 30 -12.98 8.95 8.92
CA TYR A 30 -12.88 7.71 9.70
C TYR A 30 -11.99 7.90 10.95
N PRO A 31 -12.36 8.75 11.91
CA PRO A 31 -11.50 9.10 13.04
C PRO A 31 -11.19 7.92 13.96
N GLY A 32 -12.04 6.90 13.98
CA GLY A 32 -11.86 5.68 14.77
C GLY A 32 -11.14 4.53 14.05
N ALA A 33 -10.81 4.68 12.77
CA ALA A 33 -10.08 3.66 12.03
C ALA A 33 -8.58 3.78 12.25
N ALA A 34 -7.90 2.62 12.32
CA ALA A 34 -6.44 2.59 12.26
C ALA A 34 -5.98 2.99 10.85
N GLN A 35 -5.14 4.01 10.76
CA GLN A 35 -4.66 4.56 9.50
C GLN A 35 -3.13 4.54 9.43
N PHE A 36 -2.59 4.18 8.26
CA PHE A 36 -1.17 4.11 7.98
C PHE A 36 -0.86 4.86 6.69
N TRP A 37 -0.05 5.93 6.80
CA TRP A 37 0.29 6.82 5.70
C TRP A 37 1.76 6.68 5.33
N TRP A 38 2.04 5.91 4.27
CA TRP A 38 3.39 5.68 3.74
C TRP A 38 3.98 6.96 3.18
N GLY A 39 5.28 7.16 3.43
CA GLY A 39 5.95 8.40 3.06
C GLY A 39 5.59 9.58 4.00
N GLY A 40 4.96 9.31 5.16
CA GLY A 40 4.60 10.35 6.13
C GLY A 40 5.77 11.23 6.60
N ASN A 41 7.00 10.74 6.47
CA ASN A 41 8.20 11.52 6.75
C ASN A 41 8.42 12.70 5.78
N TYR A 42 7.86 12.65 4.56
CA TYR A 42 7.99 13.74 3.58
C TYR A 42 7.04 14.92 3.84
N TYR A 43 6.03 14.72 4.69
CA TYR A 43 5.05 15.73 5.08
C TYR A 43 4.70 15.65 6.57
N ALA A 44 5.68 15.26 7.39
CA ALA A 44 5.52 15.05 8.83
C ALA A 44 5.09 16.34 9.59
N ASP A 45 5.42 17.51 9.08
CA ASP A 45 5.00 18.81 9.60
C ASP A 45 3.49 19.07 9.48
N THR A 46 2.79 18.31 8.65
CA THR A 46 1.33 18.40 8.46
C THR A 46 0.54 17.33 9.21
N LEU A 47 1.23 16.33 9.76
CA LEU A 47 0.65 15.25 10.53
C LEU A 47 0.73 15.56 12.04
N ALA A 48 -0.23 15.05 12.80
CA ALA A 48 -0.16 15.13 14.25
C ALA A 48 1.04 14.34 14.79
N ALA A 49 1.57 14.73 15.95
CA ALA A 49 2.59 13.93 16.64
C ALA A 49 2.03 12.51 16.91
N SER A 50 2.82 11.49 16.63
CA SER A 50 2.45 10.11 16.84
C SER A 50 3.62 9.28 17.37
N SER A 51 3.35 8.42 18.34
CA SER A 51 4.27 7.39 18.84
C SER A 51 4.28 6.16 17.90
N CYS A 52 3.25 5.97 17.08
CA CYS A 52 3.09 4.82 16.22
C CYS A 52 3.57 5.10 14.79
N TRP A 53 4.77 4.63 14.51
CA TRP A 53 5.33 4.59 13.17
C TRP A 53 5.59 3.14 12.78
N VAL A 54 5.44 2.84 11.50
CA VAL A 54 5.90 1.57 10.94
C VAL A 54 7.10 1.84 10.06
N VAL A 55 8.19 1.16 10.35
CA VAL A 55 9.42 1.19 9.56
C VAL A 55 9.47 -0.09 8.74
N TRP A 56 9.46 0.03 7.43
CA TRP A 56 9.74 -1.10 6.55
C TRP A 56 11.21 -1.05 6.15
N ASP A 57 12.02 -1.90 6.80
CA ASP A 57 13.42 -2.16 6.45
C ASP A 57 13.46 -3.06 5.21
N LYS A 58 13.97 -2.52 4.11
CA LYS A 58 14.04 -3.22 2.82
C LYS A 58 15.23 -4.17 2.72
N GLU A 59 16.10 -4.18 3.73
CA GLU A 59 17.33 -4.97 3.74
C GLU A 59 18.12 -4.81 2.43
N THR A 60 18.21 -3.57 1.96
CA THR A 60 18.90 -3.21 0.72
C THR A 60 20.24 -2.55 1.01
N THR A 61 21.17 -2.67 0.06
CA THR A 61 22.44 -1.98 0.07
C THR A 61 22.56 -1.12 -1.19
N GLY A 62 23.20 0.03 -1.10
CA GLY A 62 23.50 0.90 -2.24
C GLY A 62 22.73 2.23 -2.23
N ASN A 63 22.41 2.79 -3.40
CA ASN A 63 21.87 4.14 -3.56
C ASN A 63 20.34 4.23 -3.39
N PHE A 64 19.70 3.20 -2.87
CA PHE A 64 18.25 3.21 -2.58
C PHE A 64 18.00 3.51 -1.10
N ALA A 65 16.82 4.04 -0.78
CA ALA A 65 16.43 4.24 0.60
C ALA A 65 16.39 2.89 1.33
N ASP A 66 17.06 2.80 2.48
CA ASP A 66 17.15 1.58 3.30
C ASP A 66 15.78 1.15 3.85
N CYS A 67 14.91 2.13 4.09
CA CYS A 67 13.59 1.88 4.64
C CYS A 67 12.53 2.82 4.05
N GLU A 68 11.27 2.45 4.25
CA GLU A 68 10.12 3.35 4.13
C GLU A 68 9.41 3.50 5.47
N LEU A 69 8.82 4.67 5.70
CA LEU A 69 8.15 5.02 6.94
C LEU A 69 6.65 5.24 6.70
N ALA A 70 5.82 4.64 7.54
CA ALA A 70 4.42 4.97 7.62
C ALA A 70 4.08 5.60 8.96
N TRP A 71 3.48 6.77 8.92
CA TRP A 71 2.86 7.39 10.09
C TRP A 71 1.52 6.71 10.40
N SER A 72 1.14 6.63 11.68
CA SER A 72 -0.18 6.15 12.08
C SER A 72 -0.82 7.06 13.12
N ASN A 73 -2.16 7.13 13.11
CA ASN A 73 -2.95 7.85 14.11
C ASN A 73 -3.13 7.08 15.44
N LEU A 74 -2.53 5.90 15.58
CA LEU A 74 -2.67 5.07 16.75
C LEU A 74 -1.75 5.53 17.88
N ASP A 75 -2.21 5.40 19.13
CA ASP A 75 -1.37 5.54 20.31
C ASP A 75 -0.77 4.15 20.67
N ARG A 76 0.27 3.76 19.94
CA ARG A 76 1.00 2.50 20.10
C ARG A 76 2.49 2.72 19.82
N SER A 77 3.32 1.77 20.25
CA SER A 77 4.76 1.79 19.95
C SER A 77 5.03 1.59 18.47
N ALA A 78 6.09 2.21 17.98
CA ALA A 78 6.59 1.99 16.62
C ALA A 78 6.92 0.52 16.35
N LYS A 79 6.75 0.08 15.13
CA LYS A 79 7.00 -1.30 14.69
C LYS A 79 7.98 -1.33 13.52
N LEU A 80 8.78 -2.39 13.50
CA LEU A 80 9.73 -2.68 12.45
C LEU A 80 9.28 -3.93 11.68
N PHE A 81 9.16 -3.79 10.36
CA PHE A 81 8.95 -4.90 9.43
C PHE A 81 10.18 -5.06 8.55
N ARG A 82 10.83 -6.22 8.59
CA ARG A 82 11.95 -6.56 7.73
C ARG A 82 11.49 -7.43 6.58
N HIS A 83 11.74 -6.98 5.36
CA HIS A 83 11.38 -7.73 4.17
C HIS A 83 12.17 -7.19 2.98
N ARG A 84 13.05 -8.04 2.46
CA ARG A 84 13.87 -7.64 1.31
C ARG A 84 13.03 -7.39 0.07
N TRP A 85 13.16 -6.19 -0.44
CA TRP A 85 12.41 -5.75 -1.60
C TRP A 85 13.18 -4.67 -2.36
N ASN A 86 14.11 -5.10 -3.19
CA ASN A 86 14.71 -4.23 -4.18
C ASN A 86 14.36 -4.75 -5.59
N GLY A 87 14.65 -3.99 -6.64
CA GLY A 87 14.22 -4.33 -8.00
C GLY A 87 14.60 -5.74 -8.47
N MET A 88 15.63 -6.37 -7.90
CA MET A 88 16.18 -7.67 -8.29
C MET A 88 16.03 -8.74 -7.20
N LEU A 89 16.16 -8.37 -5.92
CA LEU A 89 16.09 -9.30 -4.79
C LEU A 89 14.82 -9.05 -4.00
N ARG A 90 13.97 -10.07 -3.88
CA ARG A 90 12.70 -10.02 -3.18
C ARG A 90 12.47 -11.32 -2.42
N ASP A 91 12.03 -11.22 -1.17
CA ASP A 91 11.72 -12.39 -0.33
C ASP A 91 10.38 -13.01 -0.70
N SER A 92 9.48 -12.24 -1.32
CA SER A 92 8.18 -12.70 -1.81
C SER A 92 7.89 -12.18 -3.23
N GLU A 93 6.82 -12.67 -3.85
CA GLU A 93 6.30 -12.18 -5.13
C GLU A 93 7.41 -12.08 -6.20
N ARG A 94 8.01 -13.22 -6.54
CA ARG A 94 9.12 -13.31 -7.51
C ARG A 94 8.73 -12.98 -8.95
N GLU A 95 7.46 -12.75 -9.19
CA GLU A 95 6.89 -12.35 -10.47
C GLU A 95 7.39 -10.97 -10.91
N ARG A 96 7.19 -10.66 -12.19
CA ARG A 96 7.56 -9.35 -12.73
C ARG A 96 6.91 -8.23 -11.93
N ARG A 97 7.66 -7.19 -11.60
CA ARG A 97 7.14 -5.97 -11.00
C ARG A 97 6.14 -5.31 -11.94
N LEU A 98 4.95 -4.99 -11.43
CA LEU A 98 3.82 -4.47 -12.21
C LEU A 98 3.60 -2.96 -12.02
N HIS A 99 4.22 -2.38 -10.97
CA HIS A 99 4.09 -0.95 -10.65
C HIS A 99 5.43 -0.41 -10.11
N PRO A 100 5.85 0.83 -10.46
CA PRO A 100 7.16 1.37 -10.07
C PRO A 100 7.36 1.50 -8.56
N THR A 101 6.29 1.78 -7.81
CA THR A 101 6.29 1.89 -6.34
C THR A 101 5.57 0.71 -5.66
N GLN A 102 5.51 -0.45 -6.33
CA GLN A 102 4.83 -1.64 -5.80
C GLN A 102 5.41 -2.06 -4.45
N LYS A 103 4.51 -2.19 -3.47
CA LYS A 103 4.80 -2.76 -2.15
C LYS A 103 4.46 -4.27 -2.11
N PRO A 104 5.13 -5.06 -1.26
CA PRO A 104 4.82 -6.48 -1.11
C PRO A 104 3.50 -6.68 -0.35
N ALA A 105 2.69 -7.67 -0.75
CA ALA A 105 1.48 -8.04 -0.02
C ALA A 105 1.79 -8.48 1.44
N ALA A 106 2.98 -9.02 1.69
CA ALA A 106 3.45 -9.36 3.03
C ALA A 106 3.46 -8.16 3.99
N LEU A 107 3.74 -6.95 3.49
CA LEU A 107 3.69 -5.73 4.29
C LEU A 107 2.26 -5.38 4.74
N ALA A 108 1.27 -5.52 3.84
CA ALA A 108 -0.14 -5.33 4.19
C ALA A 108 -0.61 -6.42 5.16
N SER A 109 -0.19 -7.66 4.96
CA SER A 109 -0.49 -8.77 5.87
C SER A 109 0.06 -8.51 7.27
N PHE A 110 1.28 -7.98 7.38
CA PHE A 110 1.87 -7.57 8.65
C PHE A 110 1.03 -6.48 9.35
N LEU A 111 0.63 -5.42 8.63
CA LEU A 111 -0.21 -4.35 9.18
C LEU A 111 -1.55 -4.90 9.70
N MET A 112 -2.19 -5.76 8.92
CA MET A 112 -3.45 -6.38 9.31
C MET A 112 -3.32 -7.31 10.53
N ALA A 113 -2.23 -8.07 10.63
CA ALA A 113 -1.99 -8.96 11.76
C ALA A 113 -1.65 -8.19 13.05
N GLU A 114 -0.84 -7.13 12.94
CA GLU A 114 -0.36 -6.38 14.10
C GLU A 114 -1.41 -5.40 14.65
N PHE A 115 -2.21 -4.79 13.77
CA PHE A 115 -3.08 -3.66 14.13
C PHE A 115 -4.57 -3.89 13.84
N GLY A 116 -4.91 -4.83 12.98
CA GLY A 116 -6.28 -5.07 12.56
C GLY A 116 -6.98 -6.17 13.36
N LYS A 117 -8.30 -6.25 13.17
CA LYS A 117 -9.19 -7.30 13.68
C LYS A 117 -9.72 -8.14 12.52
N ASP A 118 -10.13 -9.38 12.78
CA ASP A 118 -10.51 -10.35 11.72
C ASP A 118 -11.66 -9.88 10.82
N ASN A 119 -12.59 -9.11 11.34
CA ASN A 119 -13.75 -8.63 10.60
C ASN A 119 -13.60 -7.22 10.01
N ASP A 120 -12.43 -6.61 10.12
CA ASP A 120 -12.21 -5.28 9.58
C ASP A 120 -12.34 -5.26 8.05
N VAL A 121 -12.80 -4.12 7.55
CA VAL A 121 -12.70 -3.76 6.13
C VAL A 121 -11.46 -2.90 5.96
N VAL A 122 -10.58 -3.31 5.06
CA VAL A 122 -9.33 -2.59 4.78
C VAL A 122 -9.53 -1.75 3.53
N LEU A 123 -9.25 -0.46 3.62
CA LEU A 123 -9.32 0.49 2.50
C LEU A 123 -7.90 0.91 2.11
N ASP A 124 -7.59 0.80 0.83
CA ASP A 124 -6.41 1.40 0.20
C ASP A 124 -6.85 2.44 -0.83
N PRO A 125 -6.73 3.75 -0.53
CA PRO A 125 -7.14 4.81 -1.46
C PRO A 125 -6.16 5.03 -2.62
N PHE A 126 -5.02 4.31 -2.63
CA PHE A 126 -3.99 4.37 -3.66
C PHE A 126 -3.54 2.96 -4.03
N ALA A 127 -4.48 2.16 -4.56
CA ALA A 127 -4.31 0.72 -4.69
C ALA A 127 -3.13 0.29 -5.58
N GLY A 128 -2.76 1.10 -6.59
CA GLY A 128 -1.67 0.79 -7.51
C GLY A 128 -1.79 -0.61 -8.12
N ALA A 129 -0.82 -1.48 -7.85
CA ALA A 129 -0.88 -2.89 -8.26
C ALA A 129 -1.64 -3.81 -7.29
N GLY A 130 -2.44 -3.27 -6.35
CA GLY A 130 -3.37 -4.03 -5.50
C GLY A 130 -2.72 -4.87 -4.40
N TRP A 131 -1.59 -4.44 -3.85
CA TRP A 131 -0.87 -5.17 -2.78
C TRP A 131 -1.73 -5.44 -1.54
N VAL A 132 -2.58 -4.47 -1.15
CA VAL A 132 -3.53 -4.61 -0.03
C VAL A 132 -4.66 -5.58 -0.40
N ILE A 133 -5.17 -5.53 -1.64
CA ILE A 133 -6.26 -6.40 -2.09
C ILE A 133 -5.81 -7.87 -2.10
N VAL A 134 -4.61 -8.14 -2.63
CA VAL A 134 -3.99 -9.48 -2.59
C VAL A 134 -3.83 -9.97 -1.15
N ALA A 135 -3.33 -9.12 -0.25
CA ALA A 135 -3.17 -9.49 1.16
C ALA A 135 -4.52 -9.77 1.85
N CYS A 136 -5.54 -8.96 1.57
CA CYS A 136 -6.88 -9.20 2.10
C CYS A 136 -7.43 -10.56 1.64
N GLN A 137 -7.28 -10.89 0.36
CA GLN A 137 -7.73 -12.18 -0.18
C GLN A 137 -6.98 -13.36 0.48
N ASN A 138 -5.66 -13.26 0.64
CA ASN A 138 -4.86 -14.28 1.33
C ASN A 138 -5.31 -14.53 2.78
N LEU A 139 -5.78 -13.49 3.45
CA LEU A 139 -6.20 -13.55 4.86
C LEU A 139 -7.71 -13.73 5.05
N GLY A 140 -8.48 -13.91 3.98
CA GLY A 140 -9.95 -14.00 4.04
C GLY A 140 -10.61 -12.72 4.56
N ARG A 141 -9.97 -11.55 4.35
CA ARG A 141 -10.47 -10.24 4.79
C ARG A 141 -11.13 -9.47 3.64
N ARG A 142 -11.95 -8.50 4.00
CA ARG A 142 -12.60 -7.62 3.03
C ARG A 142 -11.70 -6.45 2.68
N GLY A 143 -11.23 -6.39 1.45
CA GLY A 143 -10.45 -5.29 0.90
C GLY A 143 -11.30 -4.32 0.07
N ARG A 144 -10.96 -3.04 0.07
CA ARG A 144 -11.44 -2.01 -0.83
C ARG A 144 -10.25 -1.25 -1.36
N GLY A 145 -10.20 -1.04 -2.66
CA GLY A 145 -9.14 -0.28 -3.32
C GLY A 145 -9.73 0.82 -4.18
N ILE A 146 -9.08 1.98 -4.21
CA ILE A 146 -9.35 3.06 -5.14
C ILE A 146 -8.10 3.23 -5.98
N GLU A 147 -8.28 3.26 -7.30
CA GLU A 147 -7.21 3.48 -8.26
C GLU A 147 -7.71 4.40 -9.37
N ILE A 148 -6.96 5.45 -9.66
CA ILE A 148 -7.33 6.46 -10.66
C ILE A 148 -6.93 6.05 -12.08
N SER A 149 -5.86 5.24 -12.23
CA SER A 149 -5.38 4.78 -13.53
C SER A 149 -6.13 3.54 -13.99
N PRO A 150 -6.84 3.59 -15.13
CA PRO A 150 -7.48 2.40 -15.71
C PRO A 150 -6.50 1.26 -16.00
N GLU A 151 -5.26 1.60 -16.37
CA GLU A 151 -4.20 0.64 -16.63
C GLU A 151 -3.84 -0.13 -15.36
N TYR A 152 -3.71 0.55 -14.22
CA TYR A 152 -3.44 -0.11 -12.94
C TYR A 152 -4.67 -0.84 -12.41
N CYS A 153 -5.88 -0.37 -12.66
CA CYS A 153 -7.09 -1.16 -12.40
C CYS A 153 -7.05 -2.50 -13.12
N ALA A 154 -6.67 -2.51 -14.42
CA ALA A 154 -6.52 -3.74 -15.18
C ALA A 154 -5.44 -4.66 -14.60
N VAL A 155 -4.30 -4.08 -14.17
CA VAL A 155 -3.22 -4.82 -13.49
C VAL A 155 -3.70 -5.50 -12.21
N VAL A 156 -4.50 -4.80 -11.39
CA VAL A 156 -5.08 -5.39 -10.16
C VAL A 156 -5.97 -6.58 -10.51
N LEU A 157 -6.85 -6.45 -11.49
CA LEU A 157 -7.77 -7.52 -11.90
C LEU A 157 -7.01 -8.74 -12.44
N GLU A 158 -6.02 -8.53 -13.31
CA GLU A 158 -5.17 -9.61 -13.84
C GLU A 158 -4.39 -10.31 -12.73
N ARG A 159 -3.82 -9.53 -11.80
CA ARG A 159 -3.09 -10.06 -10.66
C ARG A 159 -3.98 -10.92 -9.76
N MET A 160 -5.21 -10.48 -9.49
CA MET A 160 -6.18 -11.23 -8.70
C MET A 160 -6.58 -12.53 -9.41
N ALA A 161 -6.90 -12.47 -10.69
CA ALA A 161 -7.26 -13.67 -11.47
C ALA A 161 -6.11 -14.68 -11.53
N THR A 162 -4.86 -14.22 -11.65
CA THR A 162 -3.67 -15.06 -11.71
C THR A 162 -3.32 -15.69 -10.36
N ALA A 163 -3.35 -14.86 -9.29
CA ALA A 163 -2.99 -15.32 -7.94
C ALA A 163 -4.05 -16.21 -7.30
N PHE A 164 -5.31 -16.06 -7.70
CA PHE A 164 -6.45 -16.79 -7.12
C PHE A 164 -7.31 -17.41 -8.25
N PRO A 165 -6.86 -18.52 -8.86
CA PRO A 165 -7.65 -19.19 -9.89
C PRO A 165 -9.03 -19.59 -9.38
N GLY A 166 -10.07 -19.16 -10.10
CA GLY A 166 -11.47 -19.39 -9.71
C GLY A 166 -12.12 -18.27 -8.90
N ILE A 167 -11.39 -17.17 -8.61
CA ILE A 167 -12.05 -15.98 -8.05
C ILE A 167 -13.04 -15.42 -9.09
N GLU A 168 -14.23 -15.11 -8.64
CA GLU A 168 -15.23 -14.43 -9.45
C GLU A 168 -14.94 -12.93 -9.51
N ILE A 169 -14.89 -12.38 -10.71
CA ILE A 169 -14.64 -10.95 -10.95
C ILE A 169 -15.84 -10.38 -11.70
N GLU A 170 -16.62 -9.54 -11.03
CA GLU A 170 -17.78 -8.87 -11.59
C GLU A 170 -17.53 -7.39 -11.83
N ARG A 171 -17.99 -6.89 -12.97
CA ARG A 171 -18.05 -5.46 -13.23
C ARG A 171 -19.40 -4.91 -12.78
N MET A 172 -19.38 -4.09 -11.73
CA MET A 172 -20.56 -3.33 -11.32
C MET A 172 -20.63 -2.04 -12.14
N VAL A 173 -21.72 -1.85 -12.87
CA VAL A 173 -22.01 -0.59 -13.56
C VAL A 173 -23.02 0.15 -12.71
N SER A 174 -22.67 1.39 -12.29
CA SER A 174 -23.66 2.26 -11.64
C SER A 174 -24.80 2.56 -12.62
N ALA A 175 -26.02 2.33 -12.16
CA ALA A 175 -27.21 2.70 -12.89
C ALA A 175 -27.34 4.22 -13.06
#